data_c31db1f97a4471cca50a8881d3ab9abf
#
_entry.id   c31db1f97a4471cca50a8881d3ab9abf
#
_cell.length_a   1.000
_cell.length_b   1.000
_cell.length_c   1.000
_cell.angle_alpha   90.00
_cell.angle_beta   90.00
_cell.angle_gamma   90.00
#
_symmetry.space_group_name_H-M   'P 1'
#
loop_
_entity.id
_entity.type
_entity.pdbx_description
1 polymer ?
#
loop_
_entity_poly.entity_id
_entity_poly.type
_entity_poly.pdbx_seq_one_letter_code
_entity_poly.pdbx_strand_id
1 'polypeptide(L)'
;MVLVGVFLIAEASFRPMIEEINAFECHEIVARIINDAVIAELDRSGADYTSFVTLSLNGDGEVTSVQSNVVNINKLKTNVAERVEREIERLSSVDIQIPIGTLLGVQLLHGRGFTVGMTVEPIGYASTTIISEFTEAGINQTLHRIVIEISADVDALIPGYQTRVPVKTSIIAAETVIVGRVPDAYTHVITESGELAGTLNDYGAENFLQEN
;
A
#
# COMPACT_ATOMS: atom_id res chain seq x y z
N MET A 1 29.77 -22.22 -36.20
CA MET A 1 30.42 -21.71 -34.98
C MET A 1 30.14 -20.21 -34.76
N VAL A 2 30.39 -19.30 -35.70
CA VAL A 2 30.21 -17.84 -35.55
C VAL A 2 28.72 -17.48 -35.28
N LEU A 3 27.77 -18.03 -36.02
CA LEU A 3 26.34 -17.77 -35.83
C LEU A 3 25.82 -18.20 -34.44
N VAL A 4 26.32 -19.33 -33.91
CA VAL A 4 25.95 -19.79 -32.55
C VAL A 4 26.52 -18.86 -31.50
N GLY A 5 27.75 -18.35 -31.70
CA GLY A 5 28.37 -17.39 -30.78
C GLY A 5 27.58 -16.04 -30.78
N VAL A 6 27.18 -15.54 -31.93
CA VAL A 6 26.37 -14.32 -32.05
C VAL A 6 25.00 -14.51 -31.36
N PHE A 7 24.37 -15.66 -31.55
CA PHE A 7 23.10 -15.98 -30.89
C PHE A 7 23.22 -16.00 -29.37
N LEU A 8 24.24 -16.68 -28.84
CA LEU A 8 24.47 -16.74 -27.38
C LEU A 8 24.77 -15.36 -26.77
N ILE A 9 25.52 -14.51 -27.48
CA ILE A 9 25.78 -13.13 -27.03
C ILE A 9 24.50 -12.31 -27.07
N ALA A 10 23.69 -12.42 -28.11
CA ALA A 10 22.41 -11.74 -28.21
C ALA A 10 21.46 -12.19 -27.10
N GLU A 11 21.32 -13.50 -26.86
CA GLU A 11 20.51 -14.04 -25.77
C GLU A 11 20.95 -13.50 -24.40
N ALA A 12 22.25 -13.56 -24.10
CA ALA A 12 22.80 -13.05 -22.85
C ALA A 12 22.55 -11.54 -22.65
N SER A 13 22.50 -10.78 -23.73
CA SER A 13 22.28 -9.32 -23.70
C SER A 13 20.81 -8.96 -23.53
N PHE A 14 19.90 -9.70 -24.15
CA PHE A 14 18.45 -9.43 -24.08
C PHE A 14 17.77 -10.05 -22.85
N ARG A 15 18.32 -11.12 -22.33
CA ARG A 15 17.76 -11.85 -21.19
C ARG A 15 17.42 -10.96 -19.98
N PRO A 16 18.33 -10.14 -19.42
CA PRO A 16 18.02 -9.33 -18.26
C PRO A 16 16.91 -8.29 -18.54
N MET A 17 16.88 -7.76 -19.75
CA MET A 17 15.84 -6.81 -20.16
C MET A 17 14.46 -7.49 -20.26
N ILE A 18 14.39 -8.67 -20.84
CA ILE A 18 13.16 -9.45 -20.94
C ILE A 18 12.65 -9.83 -19.55
N GLU A 19 13.53 -10.28 -18.66
CA GLU A 19 13.19 -10.64 -17.27
C GLU A 19 12.66 -9.42 -16.50
N GLU A 20 13.29 -8.25 -16.64
CA GLU A 20 12.87 -7.01 -15.98
C GLU A 20 11.50 -6.53 -16.46
N ILE A 21 11.26 -6.51 -17.78
CA ILE A 21 9.98 -6.09 -18.34
C ILE A 21 8.88 -7.10 -18.02
N ASN A 22 9.17 -8.40 -18.09
CA ASN A 22 8.25 -9.44 -17.70
C ASN A 22 7.83 -9.30 -16.22
N ALA A 23 8.80 -9.00 -15.34
CA ALA A 23 8.53 -8.73 -13.93
C ALA A 23 7.67 -7.48 -13.73
N PHE A 24 7.95 -6.42 -14.47
CA PHE A 24 7.19 -5.16 -14.41
C PHE A 24 5.73 -5.36 -14.86
N GLU A 25 5.50 -5.94 -16.03
CA GLU A 25 4.16 -6.20 -16.54
C GLU A 25 3.36 -7.14 -15.61
N CYS A 26 4.00 -8.19 -15.09
CA CYS A 26 3.41 -9.09 -14.12
C CYS A 26 3.03 -8.34 -12.83
N HIS A 27 3.93 -7.53 -12.29
CA HIS A 27 3.69 -6.75 -11.07
C HIS A 27 2.47 -5.84 -11.23
N GLU A 28 2.37 -5.09 -12.33
CA GLU A 28 1.25 -4.18 -12.62
C GLU A 28 -0.09 -4.92 -12.67
N ILE A 29 -0.12 -6.08 -13.35
CA ILE A 29 -1.35 -6.88 -13.48
C ILE A 29 -1.77 -7.43 -12.11
N VAL A 30 -0.83 -8.04 -11.39
CA VAL A 30 -1.11 -8.66 -10.09
C VAL A 30 -1.48 -7.62 -9.05
N ALA A 31 -0.78 -6.47 -8.99
CA ALA A 31 -1.10 -5.38 -8.08
C ALA A 31 -2.52 -4.83 -8.31
N ARG A 32 -2.93 -4.69 -9.58
CA ARG A 32 -4.30 -4.27 -9.92
C ARG A 32 -5.33 -5.28 -9.42
N ILE A 33 -5.10 -6.56 -9.65
CA ILE A 33 -6.01 -7.63 -9.22
C ILE A 33 -6.12 -7.70 -7.70
N ILE A 34 -5.00 -7.56 -7.00
CA ILE A 34 -5.01 -7.49 -5.53
C ILE A 34 -5.86 -6.30 -5.06
N ASN A 35 -5.64 -5.13 -5.64
CA ASN A 35 -6.39 -3.92 -5.27
C ASN A 35 -7.89 -4.09 -5.54
N ASP A 36 -8.27 -4.62 -6.70
CA ASP A 36 -9.67 -4.88 -7.07
C ASP A 36 -10.31 -5.91 -6.12
N ALA A 37 -9.57 -6.94 -5.73
CA ALA A 37 -10.02 -7.95 -4.77
C ALA A 37 -10.27 -7.35 -3.38
N VAL A 38 -9.38 -6.49 -2.91
CA VAL A 38 -9.53 -5.82 -1.60
C VAL A 38 -10.72 -4.87 -1.60
N ILE A 39 -10.84 -4.02 -2.62
CA ILE A 39 -11.96 -3.08 -2.76
C ILE A 39 -13.29 -3.83 -2.79
N ALA A 40 -13.37 -4.88 -3.60
CA ALA A 40 -14.58 -5.70 -3.70
C ALA A 40 -14.93 -6.43 -2.38
N GLU A 41 -13.93 -6.74 -1.54
CA GLU A 41 -14.20 -7.31 -0.20
C GLU A 41 -14.65 -6.24 0.80
N LEU A 42 -14.08 -5.04 0.75
CA LEU A 42 -14.53 -3.91 1.55
C LEU A 42 -15.98 -3.55 1.23
N ASP A 43 -16.32 -3.44 -0.06
CA ASP A 43 -17.68 -3.18 -0.52
C ASP A 43 -18.67 -4.28 -0.06
N ARG A 44 -18.28 -5.55 -0.19
CA ARG A 44 -19.10 -6.70 0.24
C ARG A 44 -19.35 -6.71 1.73
N SER A 45 -18.34 -6.35 2.52
CA SER A 45 -18.46 -6.32 3.99
C SER A 45 -19.32 -5.16 4.49
N GLY A 46 -19.45 -4.10 3.70
CA GLY A 46 -20.10 -2.85 4.10
C GLY A 46 -19.44 -2.24 5.34
N ALA A 47 -18.18 -2.59 5.59
CA ALA A 47 -17.47 -2.17 6.78
C ALA A 47 -17.03 -0.71 6.66
N ASP A 48 -17.41 0.08 7.63
CA ASP A 48 -16.96 1.45 7.83
C ASP A 48 -15.98 1.55 9.01
N TYR A 49 -15.52 2.74 9.32
CA TYR A 49 -14.61 2.98 10.44
C TYR A 49 -15.17 2.44 11.77
N THR A 50 -16.47 2.61 12.02
CA THR A 50 -17.12 2.18 13.27
C THR A 50 -17.21 0.66 13.41
N SER A 51 -17.10 -0.06 12.31
CA SER A 51 -17.00 -1.51 12.29
C SER A 51 -15.69 -2.03 12.89
N PHE A 52 -14.62 -1.23 12.80
CA PHE A 52 -13.28 -1.61 13.25
C PHE A 52 -12.86 -0.95 14.55
N VAL A 53 -13.47 0.20 14.88
CA VAL A 53 -13.04 1.03 16.01
C VAL A 53 -14.25 1.55 16.78
N THR A 54 -14.17 1.47 18.10
CA THR A 54 -15.09 2.12 19.01
C THR A 54 -14.40 3.29 19.69
N LEU A 55 -15.00 4.47 19.60
CA LEU A 55 -14.53 5.66 20.29
C LEU A 55 -15.33 5.83 21.58
N SER A 56 -14.62 5.96 22.71
CA SER A 56 -15.24 6.35 23.97
C SER A 56 -15.17 7.85 24.12
N LEU A 57 -16.28 8.47 24.49
CA LEU A 57 -16.40 9.92 24.68
C LEU A 57 -16.61 10.23 26.17
N ASN A 58 -16.08 11.38 26.62
CA ASN A 58 -16.41 11.94 27.94
C ASN A 58 -17.74 12.71 27.92
N GLY A 59 -18.15 13.29 29.05
CA GLY A 59 -19.37 14.07 29.17
C GLY A 59 -19.41 15.34 28.28
N ASP A 60 -18.27 15.80 27.81
CA ASP A 60 -18.11 16.96 26.94
C ASP A 60 -18.02 16.58 25.45
N GLY A 61 -18.12 15.28 25.13
CA GLY A 61 -18.06 14.78 23.75
C GLY A 61 -16.66 14.58 23.20
N GLU A 62 -15.63 14.61 24.04
CA GLU A 62 -14.23 14.40 23.61
C GLU A 62 -13.88 12.93 23.63
N VAL A 63 -13.04 12.51 22.68
CA VAL A 63 -12.53 11.13 22.60
C VAL A 63 -11.53 10.88 23.73
N THR A 64 -11.90 9.98 24.63
CA THR A 64 -11.05 9.56 25.76
C THR A 64 -10.29 8.28 25.49
N SER A 65 -10.82 7.39 24.65
CA SER A 65 -10.13 6.19 24.24
C SER A 65 -10.56 5.73 22.84
N VAL A 66 -9.66 5.02 22.19
CA VAL A 66 -9.86 4.37 20.90
C VAL A 66 -9.65 2.87 21.11
N GLN A 67 -10.70 2.08 20.89
CA GLN A 67 -10.66 0.64 21.07
C GLN A 67 -10.87 -0.08 19.74
N SER A 68 -9.91 -0.92 19.34
CA SER A 68 -10.01 -1.71 18.12
C SER A 68 -10.87 -2.94 18.30
N ASN A 69 -11.78 -3.20 17.37
CA ASN A 69 -12.55 -4.43 17.29
C ASN A 69 -11.72 -5.52 16.60
N VAL A 70 -10.89 -6.20 17.40
CA VAL A 70 -9.96 -7.23 16.90
C VAL A 70 -10.68 -8.37 16.17
N VAL A 71 -11.90 -8.71 16.57
CA VAL A 71 -12.68 -9.79 15.92
C VAL A 71 -13.05 -9.39 14.49
N ASN A 72 -13.54 -8.19 14.28
CA ASN A 72 -13.91 -7.72 12.95
C ASN A 72 -12.68 -7.49 12.08
N ILE A 73 -11.59 -6.97 12.64
CA ILE A 73 -10.30 -6.81 11.96
C ILE A 73 -9.78 -8.17 11.48
N ASN A 74 -9.79 -9.20 12.33
CA ASN A 74 -9.32 -10.52 11.94
C ASN A 74 -10.23 -11.20 10.90
N LYS A 75 -11.55 -10.99 10.96
CA LYS A 75 -12.48 -11.46 9.93
C LYS A 75 -12.17 -10.81 8.57
N LEU A 76 -12.00 -9.49 8.56
CA LEU A 76 -11.65 -8.78 7.34
C LEU A 76 -10.32 -9.29 6.77
N LYS A 77 -9.29 -9.41 7.62
CA LYS A 77 -7.98 -9.95 7.25
C LYS A 77 -8.10 -11.31 6.53
N THR A 78 -8.85 -12.25 7.12
CA THR A 78 -9.04 -13.59 6.54
C THR A 78 -9.80 -13.52 5.21
N ASN A 79 -10.89 -12.78 5.15
CA ASN A 79 -11.71 -12.67 3.94
C ASN A 79 -10.92 -12.03 2.78
N VAL A 80 -10.13 -10.99 3.07
CA VAL A 80 -9.26 -10.34 2.08
C VAL A 80 -8.22 -11.33 1.58
N ALA A 81 -7.51 -12.03 2.47
CA ALA A 81 -6.51 -13.03 2.09
C ALA A 81 -7.09 -14.09 1.17
N GLU A 82 -8.20 -14.73 1.56
CA GLU A 82 -8.87 -15.74 0.75
C GLU A 82 -9.37 -15.22 -0.61
N ARG A 83 -9.82 -13.97 -0.66
CA ARG A 83 -10.27 -13.36 -1.91
C ARG A 83 -9.10 -13.09 -2.84
N VAL A 84 -8.02 -12.50 -2.32
CA VAL A 84 -6.79 -12.24 -3.08
C VAL A 84 -6.22 -13.55 -3.64
N GLU A 85 -6.11 -14.58 -2.82
CA GLU A 85 -5.64 -15.90 -3.28
C GLU A 85 -6.48 -16.43 -4.43
N ARG A 86 -7.80 -16.43 -4.31
CA ARG A 86 -8.69 -16.89 -5.39
C ARG A 86 -8.54 -16.09 -6.68
N GLU A 87 -8.34 -14.77 -6.59
CA GLU A 87 -8.18 -13.96 -7.80
C GLU A 87 -6.80 -14.16 -8.44
N ILE A 88 -5.74 -14.37 -7.66
CA ILE A 88 -4.41 -14.73 -8.20
C ILE A 88 -4.44 -16.13 -8.81
N GLU A 89 -5.09 -17.11 -8.18
CA GLU A 89 -5.26 -18.45 -8.75
C GLU A 89 -6.00 -18.44 -10.09
N ARG A 90 -7.00 -17.58 -10.24
CA ARG A 90 -7.70 -17.40 -11.53
C ARG A 90 -6.78 -16.90 -12.63
N LEU A 91 -5.78 -16.07 -12.31
CA LEU A 91 -4.78 -15.60 -13.27
C LEU A 91 -3.96 -16.72 -13.86
N SER A 92 -3.69 -17.80 -13.12
CA SER A 92 -2.91 -18.94 -13.62
C SER A 92 -3.59 -19.66 -14.80
N SER A 93 -4.90 -19.43 -14.96
CA SER A 93 -5.69 -19.96 -16.09
C SER A 93 -5.86 -18.97 -17.26
N VAL A 94 -5.35 -17.74 -17.12
CA VAL A 94 -5.48 -16.70 -18.15
C VAL A 94 -4.17 -16.56 -18.91
N ASP A 95 -4.24 -16.70 -20.23
CA ASP A 95 -3.10 -16.44 -21.12
C ASP A 95 -2.99 -14.95 -21.40
N ILE A 96 -2.06 -14.28 -20.74
CA ILE A 96 -1.80 -12.84 -20.89
C ILE A 96 -0.88 -12.65 -22.08
N GLN A 97 -1.36 -11.92 -23.11
CA GLN A 97 -0.64 -11.72 -24.35
C GLN A 97 0.17 -10.42 -24.31
N ILE A 98 1.51 -10.53 -24.30
CA ILE A 98 2.40 -9.39 -24.30
C ILE A 98 3.05 -9.23 -25.68
N PRO A 99 2.95 -8.04 -26.35
CA PRO A 99 3.64 -7.80 -27.62
C PRO A 99 5.16 -7.90 -27.48
N ILE A 100 5.82 -8.56 -28.43
CA ILE A 100 7.30 -8.75 -28.40
C ILE A 100 8.03 -7.41 -28.33
N GLY A 101 7.52 -6.36 -28.97
CA GLY A 101 8.11 -5.03 -28.93
C GLY A 101 8.10 -4.40 -27.55
N THR A 102 7.13 -4.77 -26.69
CA THR A 102 7.12 -4.40 -25.27
C THR A 102 8.22 -5.17 -24.54
N LEU A 103 8.31 -6.50 -24.71
CA LEU A 103 9.33 -7.34 -24.06
C LEU A 103 10.77 -6.98 -24.45
N LEU A 104 10.98 -6.43 -25.62
CA LEU A 104 12.31 -5.95 -26.05
C LEU A 104 12.69 -4.60 -25.47
N GLY A 105 11.81 -3.91 -24.73
CA GLY A 105 12.09 -2.63 -24.11
C GLY A 105 12.37 -1.48 -25.08
N VAL A 106 12.14 -1.68 -26.39
CA VAL A 106 12.39 -0.67 -27.40
C VAL A 106 11.16 0.22 -27.53
N GLN A 107 11.28 1.46 -27.08
CA GLN A 107 10.17 2.41 -27.05
C GLN A 107 9.43 2.56 -28.39
N LEU A 108 10.16 2.55 -29.52
CA LEU A 108 9.59 2.63 -30.88
C LEU A 108 8.72 1.41 -31.25
N LEU A 109 9.00 0.25 -30.64
CA LEU A 109 8.31 -1.01 -30.90
C LEU A 109 7.29 -1.36 -29.84
N HIS A 110 7.14 -0.54 -28.80
CA HIS A 110 6.20 -0.79 -27.70
C HIS A 110 4.77 -1.03 -28.22
N GLY A 111 4.13 -2.08 -27.76
CA GLY A 111 2.80 -2.48 -28.21
C GLY A 111 2.74 -3.07 -29.63
N ARG A 112 3.87 -3.35 -30.27
CA ARG A 112 3.94 -3.85 -31.66
C ARG A 112 4.60 -5.22 -31.77
N GLY A 113 4.31 -5.89 -32.86
CA GLY A 113 4.83 -7.23 -33.19
C GLY A 113 3.86 -8.35 -32.81
N PHE A 114 4.34 -9.59 -32.94
CA PHE A 114 3.57 -10.75 -32.45
C PHE A 114 3.53 -10.77 -30.94
N THR A 115 2.52 -11.42 -30.39
CA THR A 115 2.36 -11.54 -28.94
C THR A 115 3.02 -12.81 -28.40
N VAL A 116 3.51 -12.73 -27.18
CA VAL A 116 4.05 -13.85 -26.41
C VAL A 116 3.12 -14.05 -25.20
N GLY A 117 2.69 -15.28 -24.97
CA GLY A 117 1.87 -15.64 -23.83
C GLY A 117 2.69 -15.56 -22.53
N MET A 118 2.16 -14.88 -21.52
CA MET A 118 2.66 -14.89 -20.16
C MET A 118 1.63 -15.55 -19.26
N THR A 119 2.09 -16.48 -18.43
CA THR A 119 1.29 -17.10 -17.37
C THR A 119 1.80 -16.62 -16.02
N VAL A 120 0.89 -16.35 -15.10
CA VAL A 120 1.22 -15.95 -13.72
C VAL A 120 0.86 -17.11 -12.79
N GLU A 121 1.85 -17.60 -12.04
CA GLU A 121 1.64 -18.68 -11.06
C GLU A 121 1.88 -18.17 -9.64
N PRO A 122 0.97 -18.40 -8.68
CA PRO A 122 1.17 -18.03 -7.29
C PRO A 122 2.25 -18.87 -6.63
N ILE A 123 3.07 -18.24 -5.78
CA ILE A 123 4.08 -18.92 -4.97
C ILE A 123 3.69 -18.80 -3.49
N GLY A 124 3.25 -19.89 -2.91
CA GLY A 124 2.82 -19.90 -1.50
C GLY A 124 1.48 -19.18 -1.32
N TYR A 125 1.35 -18.47 -0.20
CA TYR A 125 0.11 -17.82 0.22
C TYR A 125 0.26 -16.30 0.21
N ALA A 126 -0.81 -15.59 -0.11
CA ALA A 126 -0.88 -14.15 0.07
C ALA A 126 -0.89 -13.81 1.57
N SER A 127 0.01 -12.92 1.98
CA SER A 127 0.04 -12.40 3.35
C SER A 127 -0.73 -11.09 3.43
N THR A 128 -1.69 -11.03 4.34
CA THR A 128 -2.46 -9.81 4.62
C THR A 128 -2.16 -9.35 6.04
N THR A 129 -1.81 -8.08 6.19
CA THR A 129 -1.61 -7.44 7.50
C THR A 129 -2.50 -6.20 7.59
N ILE A 130 -3.15 -6.01 8.74
CA ILE A 130 -3.93 -4.80 9.00
C ILE A 130 -3.21 -4.00 10.08
N ILE A 131 -2.92 -2.75 9.76
CA ILE A 131 -2.16 -1.82 10.58
C ILE A 131 -3.08 -0.67 10.99
N SER A 132 -2.99 -0.28 12.26
CA SER A 132 -3.66 0.88 12.83
C SER A 132 -2.60 1.97 13.00
N GLU A 133 -2.74 3.06 12.26
CA GLU A 133 -1.78 4.18 12.23
C GLU A 133 -2.40 5.44 12.81
N PHE A 134 -1.63 6.13 13.66
CA PHE A 134 -1.99 7.43 14.18
C PHE A 134 -0.96 8.46 13.70
N THR A 135 -1.44 9.51 13.05
CA THR A 135 -0.60 10.59 12.54
C THR A 135 -1.14 11.93 13.02
N GLU A 136 -0.27 12.82 13.44
CA GLU A 136 -0.65 14.19 13.78
C GLU A 136 -1.21 14.91 12.54
N ALA A 137 -2.39 15.51 12.68
CA ALA A 137 -3.12 16.15 11.57
C ALA A 137 -3.35 17.66 11.79
N GLY A 138 -2.69 18.25 12.77
CA GLY A 138 -2.80 19.66 13.11
C GLY A 138 -2.89 19.90 14.62
N ILE A 139 -3.29 21.11 15.02
CA ILE A 139 -3.41 21.47 16.45
C ILE A 139 -4.51 20.62 17.09
N ASN A 140 -4.10 19.70 18.00
CA ASN A 140 -4.99 18.76 18.70
C ASN A 140 -5.85 17.89 17.79
N GLN A 141 -5.36 17.56 16.62
CA GLN A 141 -6.01 16.63 15.70
C GLN A 141 -5.10 15.44 15.42
N THR A 142 -5.66 14.24 15.51
CA THR A 142 -4.98 13.00 15.18
C THR A 142 -5.74 12.29 14.09
N LEU A 143 -5.10 12.04 12.98
CA LEU A 143 -5.62 11.19 11.92
C LEU A 143 -5.37 9.74 12.30
N HIS A 144 -6.43 8.96 12.38
CA HIS A 144 -6.36 7.52 12.59
C HIS A 144 -6.77 6.80 11.32
N ARG A 145 -5.88 5.92 10.84
CA ARG A 145 -6.06 5.11 9.63
C ARG A 145 -5.99 3.62 9.96
N ILE A 146 -6.82 2.87 9.26
CA ILE A 146 -6.72 1.41 9.18
C ILE A 146 -6.23 1.07 7.79
N VAL A 147 -5.02 0.55 7.71
CA VAL A 147 -4.34 0.23 6.45
C VAL A 147 -4.27 -1.28 6.29
N ILE A 148 -4.68 -1.79 5.14
CA ILE A 148 -4.52 -3.19 4.74
C ILE A 148 -3.28 -3.26 3.86
N GLU A 149 -2.27 -3.98 4.33
CA GLU A 149 -1.09 -4.32 3.54
C GLU A 149 -1.20 -5.77 3.06
N ILE A 150 -0.98 -5.96 1.77
CA ILE A 150 -0.99 -7.26 1.13
C ILE A 150 0.37 -7.49 0.46
N SER A 151 0.92 -8.68 0.65
CA SER A 151 2.08 -9.14 -0.09
C SER A 151 1.82 -10.54 -0.65
N ALA A 152 2.16 -10.72 -1.92
CA ALA A 152 2.06 -12.00 -2.61
C ALA A 152 3.30 -12.16 -3.49
N ASP A 153 3.84 -13.37 -3.53
CA ASP A 153 4.90 -13.75 -4.46
C ASP A 153 4.29 -14.54 -5.61
N VAL A 154 4.64 -14.18 -6.83
CA VAL A 154 4.20 -14.86 -8.05
C VAL A 154 5.38 -15.14 -8.97
N ASP A 155 5.28 -16.19 -9.78
CA ASP A 155 6.18 -16.45 -10.89
C ASP A 155 5.54 -16.00 -12.20
N ALA A 156 6.23 -15.13 -12.93
CA ALA A 156 5.88 -14.73 -14.28
C ALA A 156 6.57 -15.65 -15.28
N LEU A 157 5.81 -16.45 -16.01
CA LEU A 157 6.28 -17.46 -16.95
C LEU A 157 6.04 -16.99 -18.39
N ILE A 158 7.11 -16.85 -19.15
CA ILE A 158 7.06 -16.71 -20.61
C ILE A 158 7.92 -17.80 -21.24
N PRO A 159 7.75 -18.15 -22.51
CA PRO A 159 8.59 -19.18 -23.15
C PRO A 159 10.08 -18.90 -22.99
N GLY A 160 10.78 -19.82 -22.27
CA GLY A 160 12.21 -19.73 -22.01
C GLY A 160 12.61 -18.95 -20.76
N TYR A 161 11.70 -18.23 -20.08
CA TYR A 161 12.03 -17.40 -18.90
C TYR A 161 11.00 -17.58 -17.79
N GLN A 162 11.51 -17.63 -16.56
CA GLN A 162 10.72 -17.60 -15.34
C GLN A 162 11.28 -16.51 -14.42
N THR A 163 10.44 -15.61 -13.98
CA THR A 163 10.87 -14.50 -13.14
C THR A 163 9.98 -14.41 -11.90
N ARG A 164 10.60 -14.45 -10.72
CA ARG A 164 9.88 -14.26 -9.46
C ARG A 164 9.61 -12.80 -9.21
N VAL A 165 8.35 -12.48 -8.93
CA VAL A 165 7.87 -11.11 -8.76
C VAL A 165 7.21 -10.98 -7.38
N PRO A 166 7.86 -10.32 -6.42
CA PRO A 166 7.21 -9.94 -5.17
C PRO A 166 6.28 -8.75 -5.43
N VAL A 167 5.02 -8.90 -5.10
CA VAL A 167 4.02 -7.84 -5.22
C VAL A 167 3.58 -7.40 -3.83
N LYS A 168 3.70 -6.10 -3.55
CA LYS A 168 3.21 -5.49 -2.31
C LYS A 168 2.34 -4.30 -2.64
N THR A 169 1.21 -4.21 -1.96
CA THR A 169 0.30 -3.07 -2.09
C THR A 169 -0.32 -2.74 -0.73
N SER A 170 -0.78 -1.50 -0.57
CA SER A 170 -1.47 -1.05 0.63
C SER A 170 -2.71 -0.25 0.26
N ILE A 171 -3.79 -0.46 1.01
CA ILE A 171 -5.07 0.21 0.81
C ILE A 171 -5.57 0.72 2.16
N ILE A 172 -6.04 1.97 2.20
CA ILE A 172 -6.70 2.51 3.38
C ILE A 172 -8.12 1.95 3.43
N ALA A 173 -8.40 1.13 4.44
CA ALA A 173 -9.72 0.53 4.63
C ALA A 173 -10.69 1.51 5.31
N ALA A 174 -10.19 2.32 6.24
CA ALA A 174 -10.99 3.32 6.94
C ALA A 174 -10.09 4.41 7.53
N GLU A 175 -10.63 5.61 7.65
CA GLU A 175 -9.89 6.74 8.20
C GLU A 175 -10.85 7.67 8.96
N THR A 176 -10.35 8.31 10.02
CA THR A 176 -11.07 9.35 10.75
C THR A 176 -10.11 10.34 11.38
N VAL A 177 -10.58 11.57 11.58
CA VAL A 177 -9.86 12.59 12.35
C VAL A 177 -10.45 12.66 13.75
N ILE A 178 -9.61 12.42 14.76
CA ILE A 178 -9.94 12.56 16.16
C ILE A 178 -9.54 13.97 16.59
N VAL A 179 -10.49 14.77 17.01
CA VAL A 179 -10.28 16.16 17.43
C VAL A 179 -10.30 16.23 18.95
N GLY A 180 -9.20 16.72 19.54
CA GLY A 180 -9.12 17.03 20.94
C GLY A 180 -9.44 18.50 21.23
N ARG A 181 -9.35 18.93 22.52
CA ARG A 181 -9.47 20.34 22.88
C ARG A 181 -8.31 21.15 22.30
N VAL A 182 -8.64 22.28 21.71
CA VAL A 182 -7.62 23.28 21.40
C VAL A 182 -7.18 23.91 22.73
N PRO A 183 -5.87 23.89 23.10
CA PRO A 183 -5.41 24.59 24.28
C PRO A 183 -5.71 26.09 24.16
N ASP A 184 -6.05 26.71 25.28
CA ASP A 184 -6.31 28.16 25.33
C ASP A 184 -5.09 28.98 24.90
N ALA A 185 -3.91 28.39 24.96
CA ALA A 185 -2.67 28.96 24.41
C ALA A 185 -1.87 27.86 23.66
N TYR A 186 -1.57 28.12 22.39
CA TYR A 186 -0.71 27.26 21.58
C TYR A 186 0.45 28.08 21.03
N THR A 187 1.67 27.72 21.39
CA THR A 187 2.89 28.35 20.87
C THR A 187 3.72 27.30 20.14
N HIS A 188 3.84 27.44 18.83
CA HIS A 188 4.76 26.63 18.03
C HIS A 188 6.07 27.40 17.87
N VAL A 189 7.11 26.97 18.57
CA VAL A 189 8.44 27.58 18.47
C VAL A 189 9.24 26.87 17.41
N ILE A 190 9.48 27.54 16.29
CA ILE A 190 10.41 27.06 15.25
C ILE A 190 11.76 27.69 15.52
N THR A 191 12.74 26.91 15.95
CA THR A 191 14.10 27.36 16.20
C THR A 191 15.03 26.82 15.10
N GLU A 192 15.62 27.71 14.32
CA GLU A 192 16.63 27.35 13.31
C GLU A 192 18.02 27.08 13.89
N SER A 193 18.30 27.44 15.12
CA SER A 193 19.60 27.18 15.78
C SER A 193 19.51 27.39 17.30
N GLY A 194 19.57 26.31 18.03
CA GLY A 194 20.25 26.12 19.34
C GLY A 194 20.04 27.09 20.51
N GLU A 195 19.20 28.09 20.45
CA GLU A 195 19.05 29.08 21.52
C GLU A 195 17.61 29.12 22.05
N LEU A 196 17.31 28.16 22.92
CA LEU A 196 15.95 27.82 23.39
C LEU A 196 15.47 28.59 24.61
N ALA A 197 16.26 29.48 25.21
CA ALA A 197 15.96 29.92 26.57
C ALA A 197 15.24 31.30 26.70
N GLY A 198 15.14 32.07 25.63
CA GLY A 198 14.74 33.48 25.76
C GLY A 198 13.27 33.78 25.43
N THR A 199 12.62 33.00 24.60
CA THR A 199 11.36 33.42 23.96
C THR A 199 10.08 32.77 24.55
N LEU A 200 10.22 31.84 25.46
CA LEU A 200 9.07 31.10 26.03
C LEU A 200 8.32 31.86 27.15
N ASN A 201 8.84 32.97 27.60
CA ASN A 201 8.36 33.65 28.82
C ASN A 201 7.40 34.82 28.59
N ASP A 202 7.21 35.27 27.36
CA ASP A 202 6.55 36.56 27.14
C ASP A 202 5.04 36.49 26.91
N TYR A 203 4.50 35.32 26.52
CA TYR A 203 3.06 35.18 26.23
C TYR A 203 2.25 34.57 27.38
N GLY A 204 2.87 33.90 28.32
CA GLY A 204 2.21 33.30 29.49
C GLY A 204 2.10 34.20 30.70
N ALA A 205 2.93 35.25 30.77
CA ALA A 205 3.04 36.10 31.96
C ALA A 205 1.99 37.21 32.04
N GLU A 206 1.43 37.67 30.94
CA GLU A 206 0.45 38.77 30.96
C GLU A 206 -0.94 38.38 31.48
N ASN A 207 -1.35 37.12 31.38
CA ASN A 207 -2.67 36.70 31.84
C ASN A 207 -2.77 36.39 33.34
N PHE A 208 -1.65 36.23 34.04
CA PHE A 208 -1.64 35.97 35.48
C PHE A 208 -1.65 37.26 36.36
N LEU A 209 -1.52 38.43 35.76
CA LEU A 209 -1.46 39.71 36.49
C LEU A 209 -2.76 40.55 36.45
N GLN A 210 -3.84 40.01 35.82
CA GLN A 210 -5.14 40.70 35.75
C GLN A 210 -6.21 40.16 36.70
N GLU A 211 -5.92 39.12 37.50
CA GLU A 211 -6.82 38.65 38.58
C GLU A 211 -6.18 38.83 39.95
N ASN A 212 -6.05 40.06 40.44
CA ASN A 212 -6.01 40.43 41.86
C ASN A 212 -6.45 41.88 42.06
#